data_5e4c944983b351a75b198dbd3d93f806
#
_entry.id   5e4c944983b351a75b198dbd3d93f806
#
_cell.length_a   1.000
_cell.length_b   1.000
_cell.length_c   1.000
_cell.angle_alpha   90.00
_cell.angle_beta   90.00
_cell.angle_gamma   90.00
#
_symmetry.space_group_name_H-M   'P 1'
#
loop_
_entity.id
_entity.type
_entity.pdbx_description
1 polymer ?
#
loop_
_entity_poly.entity_id
_entity_poly.type
_entity_poly.pdbx_seq_one_letter_code
_entity_poly.pdbx_strand_id
1 'polypeptide(L)'
;MTSQEEFGSRIRKLRTERGMTQLELARELNVSDRTVSKWETGRGYPDITFLEKIALLFSLSVSELLSGDENVNRNIPGNILKTSFYVCPVCGNILTATGEAAVSCHGIALKRLEKKAPDEGEVAVEVIEDEYFVTISHPMTKKNHISFIAALSSERLQLVKLYPEGNAEARVKMNGVREILYYSTSLGLYSFNPRKLNKIQ
;
A
#
# COMPACT_ATOMS: atom_id res chain seq x y z
N MET A 1 6.02 31.53 13.46
CA MET A 1 7.26 30.76 13.72
C MET A 1 7.86 30.42 12.35
N THR A 2 9.18 30.42 12.22
CA THR A 2 9.82 29.95 11.00
C THR A 2 9.79 28.42 10.95
N SER A 3 9.86 27.82 9.77
CA SER A 3 9.94 26.35 9.60
C SER A 3 11.10 25.73 10.42
N GLN A 4 12.17 26.48 10.64
CA GLN A 4 13.31 26.07 11.49
C GLN A 4 12.96 26.03 12.98
N GLU A 5 12.21 27.00 13.47
CA GLU A 5 11.78 27.03 14.88
C GLU A 5 10.78 25.91 15.20
N GLU A 6 9.89 25.62 14.25
CA GLU A 6 8.93 24.51 14.36
C GLU A 6 9.64 23.16 14.42
N PHE A 7 10.60 22.95 13.52
CA PHE A 7 11.41 21.73 13.51
C PHE A 7 12.25 21.59 14.80
N GLY A 8 12.90 22.68 15.24
CA GLY A 8 13.71 22.68 16.47
C GLY A 8 12.87 22.39 17.72
N SER A 9 11.71 23.01 17.83
CA SER A 9 10.74 22.74 18.90
C SER A 9 10.31 21.28 18.95
N ARG A 10 10.14 20.65 17.79
CA ARG A 10 9.79 19.23 17.65
C ARG A 10 10.89 18.32 18.16
N ILE A 11 12.14 18.53 17.74
CA ILE A 11 13.28 17.75 18.26
C ILE A 11 13.35 17.85 19.78
N ARG A 12 13.19 19.07 20.32
CA ARG A 12 13.19 19.29 21.78
C ARG A 12 12.06 18.52 22.46
N LYS A 13 10.85 18.54 21.91
CA LYS A 13 9.69 17.78 22.43
C LYS A 13 10.01 16.29 22.46
N LEU A 14 10.40 15.70 21.32
CA LEU A 14 10.73 14.28 21.20
C LEU A 14 11.83 13.84 22.18
N ARG A 15 12.88 14.66 22.33
CA ARG A 15 13.95 14.39 23.27
C ARG A 15 13.46 14.38 24.72
N THR A 16 12.67 15.39 25.10
CA THR A 16 12.16 15.52 26.49
C THR A 16 11.15 14.42 26.82
N GLU A 17 10.32 13.99 25.88
CA GLU A 17 9.40 12.87 26.06
C GLU A 17 10.12 11.54 26.30
N ARG A 18 11.35 11.38 25.77
CA ARG A 18 12.22 10.24 26.07
C ARG A 18 13.10 10.44 27.32
N GLY A 19 12.93 11.54 28.06
CA GLY A 19 13.69 11.84 29.24
C GLY A 19 15.18 12.15 28.99
N MET A 20 15.56 12.42 27.74
CA MET A 20 16.95 12.65 27.36
C MET A 20 17.38 14.11 27.59
N THR A 21 18.63 14.31 27.99
CA THR A 21 19.32 15.63 27.98
C THR A 21 19.84 15.94 26.56
N GLN A 22 20.16 17.21 26.29
CA GLN A 22 20.81 17.60 25.04
C GLN A 22 22.15 16.88 24.82
N LEU A 23 22.87 16.64 25.89
CA LEU A 23 24.16 15.94 25.86
C LEU A 23 24.00 14.47 25.49
N GLU A 24 22.97 13.79 26.01
CA GLU A 24 22.67 12.39 25.66
C GLU A 24 22.26 12.28 24.21
N LEU A 25 21.35 13.14 23.70
CA LEU A 25 21.00 13.18 22.29
C LEU A 25 22.22 13.45 21.41
N ALA A 26 23.11 14.36 21.83
CA ALA A 26 24.32 14.67 21.09
C ALA A 26 25.27 13.45 21.00
N ARG A 27 25.40 12.67 22.08
CA ARG A 27 26.20 11.42 22.10
C ARG A 27 25.62 10.37 21.15
N GLU A 28 24.31 10.14 21.18
CA GLU A 28 23.64 9.18 20.28
C GLU A 28 23.85 9.53 18.81
N LEU A 29 23.83 10.81 18.48
CA LEU A 29 24.01 11.30 17.11
C LEU A 29 25.48 11.55 16.73
N ASN A 30 26.41 11.39 17.68
CA ASN A 30 27.85 11.69 17.51
C ASN A 30 28.11 13.14 17.04
N VAL A 31 27.46 14.10 17.72
CA VAL A 31 27.62 15.55 17.52
C VAL A 31 27.88 16.25 18.85
N SER A 32 28.13 17.58 18.81
CA SER A 32 28.27 18.36 20.05
C SER A 32 26.88 18.74 20.63
N ASP A 33 26.80 18.91 21.94
CA ASP A 33 25.63 19.45 22.65
C ASP A 33 25.19 20.82 22.09
N ARG A 34 26.18 21.65 21.72
CA ARG A 34 25.95 22.94 21.06
C ARG A 34 25.23 22.77 19.69
N THR A 35 25.51 21.69 18.98
CA THR A 35 24.87 21.40 17.71
C THR A 35 23.39 21.07 17.92
N VAL A 36 23.07 20.21 18.89
CA VAL A 36 21.70 19.91 19.29
C VAL A 36 20.96 21.18 19.75
N SER A 37 21.63 21.99 20.60
CA SER A 37 21.07 23.26 21.05
C SER A 37 20.76 24.24 19.93
N LYS A 38 21.59 24.30 18.86
CA LYS A 38 21.31 25.10 17.67
C LYS A 38 20.08 24.61 16.93
N TRP A 39 19.92 23.31 16.79
CA TRP A 39 18.75 22.73 16.15
C TRP A 39 17.47 23.04 16.94
N GLU A 40 17.48 22.77 18.26
CA GLU A 40 16.32 22.98 19.12
C GLU A 40 15.91 24.46 19.28
N THR A 41 16.82 25.39 19.05
CA THR A 41 16.55 26.83 19.10
C THR A 41 16.25 27.43 17.72
N GLY A 42 16.15 26.62 16.67
CA GLY A 42 15.86 27.08 15.31
C GLY A 42 16.98 27.92 14.68
N ARG A 43 18.22 27.78 15.17
CA ARG A 43 19.40 28.50 14.64
C ARG A 43 20.13 27.73 13.52
N GLY A 44 19.58 26.59 13.11
CA GLY A 44 20.08 25.77 12.01
C GLY A 44 19.32 24.47 11.91
N TYR A 45 19.37 23.85 10.72
CA TYR A 45 18.89 22.49 10.49
C TYR A 45 20.01 21.47 10.67
N PRO A 46 19.70 20.22 11.07
CA PRO A 46 20.62 19.10 10.88
C PRO A 46 20.93 18.92 9.38
N ASP A 47 22.14 18.47 9.08
CA ASP A 47 22.46 17.98 7.75
C ASP A 47 21.54 16.79 7.40
N ILE A 48 21.28 16.60 6.09
CA ILE A 48 20.40 15.53 5.61
C ILE A 48 20.82 14.15 6.11
N THR A 49 22.10 13.93 6.33
CA THR A 49 22.66 12.67 6.85
C THR A 49 22.27 12.39 8.30
N PHE A 50 21.88 13.41 9.06
CA PHE A 50 21.39 13.26 10.44
C PHE A 50 19.87 13.04 10.49
N LEU A 51 19.11 13.44 9.48
CA LEU A 51 17.64 13.32 9.49
C LEU A 51 17.19 11.86 9.67
N GLU A 52 17.81 10.94 8.95
CA GLU A 52 17.50 9.50 9.08
C GLU A 52 17.86 8.97 10.48
N LYS A 53 19.03 9.36 11.02
CA LYS A 53 19.47 8.94 12.37
C LYS A 53 18.53 9.46 13.44
N ILE A 54 18.11 10.73 13.34
CA ILE A 54 17.17 11.35 14.29
C ILE A 54 15.80 10.67 14.18
N ALA A 55 15.31 10.42 12.98
CA ALA A 55 14.04 9.74 12.74
C ALA A 55 14.04 8.32 13.31
N LEU A 56 15.10 7.54 13.06
CA LEU A 56 15.28 6.19 13.63
C LEU A 56 15.35 6.22 15.16
N LEU A 57 16.13 7.16 15.73
CA LEU A 57 16.25 7.31 17.18
C LEU A 57 14.90 7.56 17.83
N PHE A 58 14.04 8.35 17.20
CA PHE A 58 12.71 8.67 17.71
C PHE A 58 11.59 7.74 17.20
N SER A 59 11.93 6.71 16.41
CA SER A 59 10.97 5.75 15.82
C SER A 59 9.92 6.43 14.94
N LEU A 60 10.37 7.43 14.18
CA LEU A 60 9.58 8.20 13.21
C LEU A 60 10.11 7.95 11.79
N SER A 61 9.30 8.24 10.80
CA SER A 61 9.80 8.45 9.44
C SER A 61 10.43 9.84 9.30
N VAL A 62 11.32 10.04 8.33
CA VAL A 62 11.86 11.37 8.02
C VAL A 62 10.75 12.36 7.65
N SER A 63 9.69 11.88 6.99
CA SER A 63 8.53 12.69 6.65
C SER A 63 7.81 13.20 7.90
N GLU A 64 7.54 12.34 8.89
CA GLU A 64 6.93 12.72 10.17
C GLU A 64 7.82 13.68 10.96
N LEU A 65 9.14 13.43 10.97
CA LEU A 65 10.08 14.32 11.61
C LEU A 65 10.05 15.74 11.00
N LEU A 66 9.88 15.85 9.69
CA LEU A 66 9.86 17.13 8.98
C LEU A 66 8.48 17.81 9.02
N SER A 67 7.39 17.09 8.78
CA SER A 67 6.03 17.66 8.75
C SER A 67 5.47 17.95 10.14
N GLY A 68 5.84 17.14 11.14
CA GLY A 68 5.26 17.19 12.48
C GLY A 68 3.89 16.53 12.59
N ASP A 69 3.39 16.02 11.52
CA ASP A 69 2.21 15.18 11.54
C ASP A 69 2.63 13.81 12.10
N GLU A 70 2.43 13.64 13.39
CA GLU A 70 2.45 12.29 13.96
C GLU A 70 1.33 11.54 13.25
N ASN A 71 1.69 10.49 12.51
CA ASN A 71 0.69 9.54 12.01
C ASN A 71 0.09 8.81 13.21
N VAL A 72 -0.79 9.51 13.90
CA VAL A 72 -1.59 8.90 14.96
C VAL A 72 -2.41 7.82 14.26
N ASN A 73 -2.05 6.58 14.52
CA ASN A 73 -2.89 5.46 14.09
C ASN A 73 -4.26 5.65 14.73
N ARG A 74 -5.16 6.29 13.99
CA ARG A 74 -6.53 6.57 14.42
C ARG A 74 -7.36 5.30 14.50
N ASN A 75 -6.72 4.15 14.35
CA ASN A 75 -7.34 2.83 14.44
C ASN A 75 -8.58 2.71 13.53
N ILE A 76 -8.54 3.39 12.38
CA ILE A 76 -9.59 3.25 11.38
C ILE A 76 -9.44 1.84 10.81
N PRO A 77 -10.38 0.92 11.10
CA PRO A 77 -10.25 -0.45 10.64
C PRO A 77 -10.29 -0.49 9.13
N GLY A 78 -9.27 -1.08 8.54
CA GLY A 78 -9.29 -1.42 7.12
C GLY A 78 -10.46 -2.37 6.82
N ASN A 79 -10.96 -2.33 5.60
CA ASN A 79 -12.05 -3.21 5.18
C ASN A 79 -11.60 -3.98 3.92
N ILE A 80 -11.48 -5.29 4.04
CA ILE A 80 -11.03 -6.15 2.93
C ILE A 80 -11.92 -6.01 1.69
N LEU A 81 -13.22 -5.83 1.85
CA LEU A 81 -14.12 -5.61 0.72
C LEU A 81 -13.87 -4.28 -0.01
N LYS A 82 -13.19 -3.33 0.65
CA LYS A 82 -12.77 -2.05 0.06
C LYS A 82 -11.31 -2.07 -0.41
N THR A 83 -10.69 -3.24 -0.47
CA THR A 83 -9.29 -3.36 -0.91
C THR A 83 -9.06 -2.65 -2.24
N SER A 84 -8.06 -1.79 -2.23
CA SER A 84 -7.54 -1.10 -3.40
C SER A 84 -6.38 -1.89 -3.98
N PHE A 85 -6.30 -1.94 -5.31
CA PHE A 85 -5.25 -2.62 -6.04
C PHE A 85 -4.40 -1.61 -6.82
N TYR A 86 -3.10 -1.87 -6.86
CA TYR A 86 -2.10 -1.08 -7.57
C TYR A 86 -1.19 -2.05 -8.32
N VAL A 87 -0.85 -1.72 -9.56
CA VAL A 87 0.11 -2.51 -10.35
C VAL A 87 1.22 -1.60 -10.85
N CYS A 88 2.46 -2.01 -10.61
CA CYS A 88 3.62 -1.26 -11.07
C CYS A 88 3.80 -1.43 -12.59
N PRO A 89 3.85 -0.36 -13.37
CA PRO A 89 4.01 -0.45 -14.82
C PRO A 89 5.42 -0.93 -15.25
N VAL A 90 6.40 -0.87 -14.35
CA VAL A 90 7.78 -1.26 -14.63
C VAL A 90 8.02 -2.75 -14.40
N CYS A 91 7.58 -3.29 -13.24
CA CYS A 91 7.89 -4.67 -12.86
C CYS A 91 6.66 -5.56 -12.72
N GLY A 92 5.44 -5.03 -12.93
CA GLY A 92 4.19 -5.80 -12.76
C GLY A 92 3.91 -6.21 -11.31
N ASN A 93 4.59 -5.60 -10.33
CA ASN A 93 4.33 -5.88 -8.92
C ASN A 93 2.90 -5.49 -8.54
N ILE A 94 2.22 -6.37 -7.81
CA ILE A 94 0.85 -6.19 -7.36
C ILE A 94 0.90 -5.78 -5.90
N LEU A 95 0.34 -4.60 -5.59
CA LEU A 95 0.24 -4.10 -4.22
C LEU A 95 -1.23 -3.89 -3.87
N THR A 96 -1.57 -4.12 -2.62
CA THR A 96 -2.94 -3.99 -2.12
C THR A 96 -2.96 -3.17 -0.84
N ALA A 97 -4.03 -2.40 -0.65
CA ALA A 97 -4.26 -1.66 0.58
C ALA A 97 -5.73 -1.79 1.02
N THR A 98 -5.98 -2.06 2.29
CA THR A 98 -7.34 -2.17 2.86
C THR A 98 -7.90 -0.83 3.32
N GLY A 99 -7.13 0.26 3.19
CA GLY A 99 -7.48 1.63 3.52
C GLY A 99 -6.86 2.60 2.52
N GLU A 100 -6.84 3.88 2.86
CA GLU A 100 -6.13 4.90 2.09
C GLU A 100 -4.62 4.72 2.25
N ALA A 101 -3.90 4.70 1.14
CA ALA A 101 -2.45 4.55 1.13
C ALA A 101 -1.81 5.31 -0.02
N ALA A 102 -0.67 5.94 0.24
CA ALA A 102 0.25 6.40 -0.79
C ALA A 102 1.19 5.24 -1.13
N VAL A 103 1.03 4.69 -2.33
CA VAL A 103 1.78 3.49 -2.77
C VAL A 103 2.76 3.89 -3.84
N SER A 104 4.01 3.46 -3.70
CA SER A 104 5.05 3.68 -4.72
C SER A 104 5.83 2.39 -5.00
N CYS A 105 6.33 2.28 -6.22
CA CYS A 105 7.21 1.19 -6.64
C CYS A 105 8.19 1.74 -7.69
N HIS A 106 9.49 1.43 -7.58
CA HIS A 106 10.54 1.97 -8.45
C HIS A 106 10.55 3.52 -8.53
N GLY A 107 10.27 4.20 -7.39
CA GLY A 107 10.20 5.66 -7.34
C GLY A 107 8.98 6.28 -8.04
N ILE A 108 8.05 5.47 -8.56
CA ILE A 108 6.83 5.91 -9.22
C ILE A 108 5.66 5.80 -8.23
N ALA A 109 4.94 6.90 -8.03
CA ALA A 109 3.67 6.88 -7.29
C ALA A 109 2.61 6.13 -8.11
N LEU A 110 2.08 5.07 -7.54
CA LEU A 110 1.11 4.22 -8.20
C LEU A 110 -0.31 4.77 -7.98
N LYS A 111 -1.07 4.82 -9.06
CA LYS A 111 -2.49 5.16 -9.00
C LYS A 111 -3.31 3.92 -8.62
N ARG A 112 -4.33 4.15 -7.78
CA ARG A 112 -5.34 3.13 -7.49
C ARG A 112 -6.01 2.72 -8.80
N LEU A 113 -6.16 1.41 -9.01
CA LEU A 113 -6.90 0.87 -10.15
C LEU A 113 -8.41 1.05 -9.94
N GLU A 114 -9.08 1.54 -10.98
CA GLU A 114 -10.54 1.67 -11.02
C GLU A 114 -11.16 0.35 -11.50
N LYS A 115 -12.21 -0.07 -10.81
CA LYS A 115 -12.94 -1.29 -11.11
C LYS A 115 -13.93 -1.03 -12.26
N LYS A 116 -13.95 -1.89 -13.27
CA LYS A 116 -14.90 -1.91 -14.37
C LYS A 116 -15.75 -3.17 -14.30
N ALA A 117 -16.94 -3.15 -14.88
CA ALA A 117 -17.69 -4.39 -15.10
C ALA A 117 -17.15 -5.12 -16.33
N PRO A 118 -17.08 -6.46 -16.34
CA PRO A 118 -16.76 -7.23 -17.54
C PRO A 118 -17.90 -7.17 -18.57
N ASP A 119 -17.56 -7.36 -19.81
CA ASP A 119 -18.54 -7.51 -20.89
C ASP A 119 -19.28 -8.86 -20.78
N GLU A 120 -20.46 -8.92 -21.38
CA GLU A 120 -21.28 -10.13 -21.37
C GLU A 120 -20.55 -11.28 -22.10
N GLY A 121 -20.45 -12.44 -21.45
CA GLY A 121 -19.77 -13.62 -22.02
C GLY A 121 -18.24 -13.62 -21.86
N GLU A 122 -17.64 -12.56 -21.32
CA GLU A 122 -16.19 -12.51 -21.10
C GLU A 122 -15.74 -13.43 -19.94
N VAL A 123 -16.59 -13.63 -18.95
CA VAL A 123 -16.28 -14.40 -17.74
C VAL A 123 -17.25 -15.58 -17.58
N ALA A 124 -16.70 -16.77 -17.36
CA ALA A 124 -17.45 -17.94 -16.94
C ALA A 124 -17.05 -18.31 -15.49
N VAL A 125 -18.04 -18.71 -14.68
CA VAL A 125 -17.84 -19.16 -13.30
C VAL A 125 -18.57 -20.46 -13.09
N GLU A 126 -17.84 -21.50 -12.75
CA GLU A 126 -18.38 -22.81 -12.38
C GLU A 126 -18.16 -23.04 -10.89
N VAL A 127 -19.10 -23.76 -10.26
CA VAL A 127 -18.95 -24.19 -8.87
C VAL A 127 -18.48 -25.64 -8.88
N ILE A 128 -17.29 -25.86 -8.34
CA ILE A 128 -16.70 -27.20 -8.22
C ILE A 128 -16.42 -27.42 -6.74
N GLU A 129 -17.20 -28.30 -6.10
CA GLU A 129 -17.17 -28.56 -4.66
C GLU A 129 -17.36 -27.25 -3.84
N ASP A 130 -16.33 -26.78 -3.13
CA ASP A 130 -16.33 -25.57 -2.31
C ASP A 130 -15.57 -24.39 -2.97
N GLU A 131 -15.32 -24.47 -4.29
CA GLU A 131 -14.55 -23.50 -5.06
C GLU A 131 -15.34 -22.89 -6.21
N TYR A 132 -15.05 -21.65 -6.53
CA TYR A 132 -15.36 -21.06 -7.83
C TYR A 132 -14.20 -21.37 -8.77
N PHE A 133 -14.49 -22.01 -9.89
CA PHE A 133 -13.59 -22.10 -11.04
C PHE A 133 -13.95 -20.96 -12.00
N VAL A 134 -13.04 -20.00 -12.11
CA VAL A 134 -13.22 -18.78 -12.89
C VAL A 134 -12.41 -18.88 -14.16
N THR A 135 -13.04 -18.73 -15.30
CA THR A 135 -12.41 -18.69 -16.61
C THR A 135 -12.70 -17.35 -17.29
N ILE A 136 -11.68 -16.73 -17.86
CA ILE A 136 -11.79 -15.45 -18.55
C ILE A 136 -11.42 -15.66 -20.03
N SER A 137 -12.29 -15.23 -20.93
CA SER A 137 -12.03 -15.28 -22.39
C SER A 137 -10.99 -14.22 -22.74
N HIS A 138 -9.70 -14.61 -22.78
CA HIS A 138 -8.60 -13.69 -23.02
C HIS A 138 -7.46 -14.37 -23.79
N PRO A 139 -6.81 -13.67 -24.76
CA PRO A 139 -5.79 -14.27 -25.63
C PRO A 139 -4.48 -14.62 -24.92
N MET A 140 -4.23 -14.14 -23.71
CA MET A 140 -3.07 -14.45 -22.86
C MET A 140 -1.71 -14.33 -23.56
N THR A 141 -1.54 -13.30 -24.39
CA THR A 141 -0.26 -13.06 -25.08
C THR A 141 0.80 -12.45 -24.15
N LYS A 142 2.07 -12.47 -24.55
CA LYS A 142 3.18 -11.85 -23.77
C LYS A 142 2.96 -10.39 -23.45
N LYS A 143 2.32 -9.63 -24.36
CA LYS A 143 2.09 -8.19 -24.18
C LYS A 143 0.73 -7.87 -23.56
N ASN A 144 -0.25 -8.77 -23.71
CA ASN A 144 -1.60 -8.61 -23.20
C ASN A 144 -2.05 -9.91 -22.56
N HIS A 145 -2.15 -9.94 -21.24
CA HIS A 145 -2.55 -11.10 -20.46
C HIS A 145 -3.27 -10.68 -19.17
N ILE A 146 -4.03 -11.59 -18.61
CA ILE A 146 -4.55 -11.43 -17.27
C ILE A 146 -3.41 -11.70 -16.29
N SER A 147 -3.07 -10.69 -15.50
CA SER A 147 -1.93 -10.74 -14.56
C SER A 147 -2.30 -11.43 -13.26
N PHE A 148 -3.55 -11.28 -12.81
CA PHE A 148 -4.06 -11.96 -11.62
C PHE A 148 -5.57 -12.06 -11.63
N ILE A 149 -6.08 -13.03 -10.86
CA ILE A 149 -7.46 -13.14 -10.42
C ILE A 149 -7.47 -13.04 -8.90
N ALA A 150 -8.39 -12.26 -8.33
CA ALA A 150 -8.52 -12.11 -6.89
C ALA A 150 -9.98 -12.28 -6.45
N ALA A 151 -10.18 -12.88 -5.27
CA ALA A 151 -11.51 -13.02 -4.66
C ALA A 151 -11.52 -12.37 -3.27
N LEU A 152 -12.54 -11.55 -3.02
CA LEU A 152 -12.74 -10.81 -1.77
C LEU A 152 -13.91 -11.39 -0.98
N SER A 153 -13.65 -11.73 0.27
CA SER A 153 -14.67 -11.96 1.30
C SER A 153 -14.58 -10.88 2.38
N SER A 154 -15.42 -10.94 3.42
CA SER A 154 -15.33 -10.02 4.56
C SER A 154 -14.02 -10.15 5.34
N GLU A 155 -13.37 -11.33 5.28
CA GLU A 155 -12.24 -11.69 6.12
C GLU A 155 -10.97 -12.06 5.34
N ARG A 156 -11.09 -12.25 4.02
CA ARG A 156 -10.01 -12.83 3.22
C ARG A 156 -9.92 -12.22 1.83
N LEU A 157 -8.69 -11.95 1.42
CA LEU A 157 -8.27 -11.73 0.03
C LEU A 157 -7.55 -12.99 -0.44
N GLN A 158 -8.05 -13.62 -1.50
CA GLN A 158 -7.36 -14.68 -2.23
C GLN A 158 -6.86 -14.07 -3.54
N LEU A 159 -5.59 -14.26 -3.87
CA LEU A 159 -4.98 -13.72 -5.08
C LEU A 159 -4.20 -14.83 -5.78
N VAL A 160 -4.56 -15.08 -7.02
CA VAL A 160 -3.88 -16.04 -7.91
C VAL A 160 -3.17 -15.26 -9.01
N LYS A 161 -1.85 -15.35 -9.02
CA LYS A 161 -1.01 -14.74 -10.06
C LYS A 161 -1.06 -15.59 -11.31
N LEU A 162 -1.30 -14.95 -12.47
CA LEU A 162 -1.28 -15.58 -13.78
C LEU A 162 -0.12 -15.05 -14.62
N TYR A 163 0.27 -15.84 -15.61
CA TYR A 163 1.40 -15.56 -16.47
C TYR A 163 0.98 -15.61 -17.94
N PRO A 164 1.67 -14.86 -18.83
CA PRO A 164 1.41 -14.94 -20.25
C PRO A 164 1.58 -16.36 -20.80
N GLU A 165 0.90 -16.65 -21.89
CA GLU A 165 0.91 -17.96 -22.60
C GLU A 165 0.34 -19.14 -21.77
N GLY A 166 -0.21 -18.87 -20.57
CA GLY A 166 -0.99 -19.80 -19.77
C GLY A 166 -2.49 -19.62 -19.95
N ASN A 167 -3.29 -20.38 -19.19
CA ASN A 167 -4.74 -20.21 -19.18
C ASN A 167 -5.14 -19.02 -18.31
N ALA A 168 -6.19 -18.30 -18.74
CA ALA A 168 -6.79 -17.24 -17.95
C ALA A 168 -7.86 -17.82 -17.00
N GLU A 169 -7.43 -18.68 -16.08
CA GLU A 169 -8.32 -19.41 -15.17
C GLU A 169 -7.73 -19.49 -13.76
N ALA A 170 -8.60 -19.56 -12.76
CA ALA A 170 -8.19 -19.75 -11.36
C ALA A 170 -9.29 -20.45 -10.55
N ARG A 171 -8.87 -21.17 -9.51
CA ARG A 171 -9.75 -21.68 -8.47
C ARG A 171 -9.62 -20.84 -7.22
N VAL A 172 -10.74 -20.43 -6.66
CA VAL A 172 -10.78 -19.68 -5.41
C VAL A 172 -11.84 -20.26 -4.48
N LYS A 173 -11.52 -20.36 -3.17
CA LYS A 173 -12.47 -20.85 -2.17
C LYS A 173 -13.72 -19.99 -2.14
N MET A 174 -14.87 -20.61 -2.23
CA MET A 174 -16.17 -19.96 -2.36
C MET A 174 -16.64 -19.27 -1.07
N ASN A 175 -16.18 -19.75 0.10
CA ASN A 175 -16.70 -19.34 1.39
C ASN A 175 -16.61 -17.81 1.61
N GLY A 176 -17.78 -17.17 1.72
CA GLY A 176 -17.89 -15.74 2.01
C GLY A 176 -17.52 -14.81 0.87
N VAL A 177 -17.13 -15.30 -0.32
CA VAL A 177 -16.76 -14.45 -1.46
C VAL A 177 -17.96 -13.63 -1.93
N ARG A 178 -17.74 -12.32 -2.03
CA ARG A 178 -18.71 -11.32 -2.50
C ARG A 178 -18.35 -10.69 -3.83
N GLU A 179 -17.04 -10.63 -4.11
CA GLU A 179 -16.51 -9.98 -5.30
C GLU A 179 -15.31 -10.78 -5.83
N ILE A 180 -15.26 -10.98 -7.13
CA ILE A 180 -14.12 -11.51 -7.86
C ILE A 180 -13.61 -10.41 -8.79
N LEU A 181 -12.29 -10.26 -8.85
CA LEU A 181 -11.62 -9.28 -9.69
C LEU A 181 -10.58 -9.96 -10.56
N TYR A 182 -10.32 -9.38 -11.73
CA TYR A 182 -9.18 -9.75 -12.56
C TYR A 182 -8.56 -8.51 -13.20
N TYR A 183 -7.27 -8.56 -13.43
CA TYR A 183 -6.53 -7.44 -14.00
C TYR A 183 -5.92 -7.85 -15.35
N SER A 184 -6.37 -7.17 -16.41
CA SER A 184 -5.75 -7.22 -17.74
C SER A 184 -4.66 -6.16 -17.84
N THR A 185 -3.48 -6.54 -18.32
CA THR A 185 -2.34 -5.64 -18.48
C THR A 185 -2.60 -4.49 -19.47
N SER A 186 -3.54 -4.63 -20.37
CA SER A 186 -3.91 -3.62 -21.36
C SER A 186 -5.21 -2.89 -21.06
N LEU A 187 -6.18 -3.53 -20.38
CA LEU A 187 -7.54 -3.01 -20.22
C LEU A 187 -7.84 -2.54 -18.79
N GLY A 188 -7.02 -2.95 -17.81
CA GLY A 188 -7.16 -2.54 -16.41
C GLY A 188 -7.87 -3.57 -15.53
N LEU A 189 -8.47 -3.11 -14.42
CA LEU A 189 -9.08 -3.95 -13.39
C LEU A 189 -10.58 -4.09 -13.63
N TYR A 190 -11.06 -5.33 -13.61
CA TYR A 190 -12.47 -5.68 -13.70
C TYR A 190 -12.95 -6.33 -12.41
N SER A 191 -14.23 -6.18 -12.12
CA SER A 191 -14.85 -6.81 -10.95
C SER A 191 -16.28 -7.25 -11.23
N PHE A 192 -16.69 -8.35 -10.59
CA PHE A 192 -18.03 -8.90 -10.69
C PHE A 192 -18.41 -9.66 -9.42
N ASN A 193 -19.72 -9.86 -9.25
CA ASN A 193 -20.25 -10.71 -8.19
C ASN A 193 -20.51 -12.12 -8.74
N PRO A 194 -19.82 -13.17 -8.26
CA PRO A 194 -19.95 -14.52 -8.82
C PRO A 194 -21.38 -15.09 -8.68
N ARG A 195 -22.11 -14.68 -7.65
CA ARG A 195 -23.50 -15.13 -7.42
C ARG A 195 -24.51 -14.58 -8.43
N LYS A 196 -24.16 -13.47 -9.11
CA LYS A 196 -25.04 -12.89 -10.13
C LYS A 196 -24.85 -13.54 -11.48
N LEU A 197 -23.66 -14.04 -11.80
CA LEU A 197 -23.37 -14.77 -13.04
C LEU A 197 -23.95 -16.17 -13.06
N ASN A 198 -24.01 -16.87 -11.92
CA ASN A 198 -24.60 -18.21 -11.80
C ASN A 198 -26.14 -18.26 -11.85
N LYS A 199 -26.84 -17.14 -12.03
CA LYS A 199 -28.31 -17.11 -12.15
C LYS A 199 -28.82 -17.24 -13.60
N ILE A 200 -27.93 -17.52 -14.56
CA ILE A 200 -28.27 -17.65 -16.01
C ILE A 200 -28.12 -19.12 -16.44
N GLN A 201 -28.45 -20.08 -15.56
CA GLN A 201 -28.75 -21.47 -15.96
C GLN A 201 -30.03 -21.94 -15.34
#